data_86f4af0f45ad9ce6f789c7cd5be03198
#
_entry.id   86f4af0f45ad9ce6f789c7cd5be03198
#
_cell.length_a   1.000
_cell.length_b   1.000
_cell.length_c   1.000
_cell.angle_alpha   90.00
_cell.angle_beta   90.00
_cell.angle_gamma   90.00
#
_symmetry.space_group_name_H-M   'P 1'
#
loop_
_entity.id
_entity.type
_entity.pdbx_description
1 polymer ?
#
loop_
_entity_poly.entity_id
_entity_poly.type
_entity_poly.pdbx_seq_one_letter_code
_entity_poly.pdbx_strand_id
1 'polypeptide(L)'
;RATAPVYFNSTIVLFLGGFIIALTMEKWNLHRRIALNIINAVGGGPSRIVLGFMIAAAFLSMWISNTATAVMMVPIGLAMVLQLEDEFGKEKTHSFTVGLMLGIAYGCSVGGLTTLVGTPPNLSFVRIFEILFPEAPSIAFGQWLVMAFPIGLIMLVTAWFFITKVFYKTSKEITVDQGVVAREKDQLGLISYEERWVLAVFAATALLWVFRVDLNVGLFVIPGWSRFLPFQGMIDDGTIAIGMA
;
A
#
# COMPACT_ATOMS: atom_id res chain seq x y z
N ARG A 1 24.27 -26.57 -11.79
CA ARG A 1 23.21 -26.93 -10.79
C ARG A 1 23.30 -26.08 -9.52
N ALA A 2 24.48 -25.64 -9.07
CA ALA A 2 24.64 -24.82 -7.86
C ALA A 2 24.19 -23.35 -8.01
N THR A 3 24.10 -22.81 -9.22
CA THR A 3 23.78 -21.40 -9.49
C THR A 3 22.26 -21.12 -9.51
N ALA A 4 21.45 -22.09 -9.96
CA ALA A 4 20.01 -21.90 -10.13
C ALA A 4 19.26 -21.56 -8.81
N PRO A 5 19.53 -22.20 -7.65
CA PRO A 5 18.83 -21.88 -6.41
C PRO A 5 19.12 -20.47 -5.88
N VAL A 6 20.23 -19.85 -6.29
CA VAL A 6 20.55 -18.47 -5.90
C VAL A 6 19.64 -17.48 -6.62
N TYR A 7 19.31 -17.74 -7.89
CA TYR A 7 18.50 -16.86 -8.73
C TYR A 7 17.02 -17.26 -8.81
N PHE A 8 16.65 -18.46 -8.33
CA PHE A 8 15.27 -18.94 -8.35
C PHE A 8 14.93 -19.54 -6.98
N ASN A 9 14.42 -18.68 -6.10
CA ASN A 9 14.01 -19.03 -4.76
C ASN A 9 12.60 -18.48 -4.44
N SER A 10 12.00 -18.91 -3.34
CA SER A 10 10.63 -18.55 -2.94
C SER A 10 10.42 -17.03 -2.83
N THR A 11 11.43 -16.29 -2.39
CA THR A 11 11.38 -14.83 -2.27
C THR A 11 11.21 -14.15 -3.63
N ILE A 12 11.94 -14.64 -4.66
CA ILE A 12 11.83 -14.10 -6.03
C ILE A 12 10.48 -14.49 -6.65
N VAL A 13 10.00 -15.72 -6.37
CA VAL A 13 8.69 -16.19 -6.84
C VAL A 13 7.55 -15.36 -6.19
N LEU A 14 7.66 -15.07 -4.90
CA LEU A 14 6.72 -14.19 -4.20
C LEU A 14 6.67 -12.80 -4.85
N PHE A 15 7.83 -12.24 -5.15
CA PHE A 15 7.93 -10.92 -5.78
C PHE A 15 7.35 -10.92 -7.20
N LEU A 16 7.65 -11.95 -8.00
CA LEU A 16 7.12 -12.08 -9.36
C LEU A 16 5.59 -12.17 -9.37
N GLY A 17 5.00 -13.04 -8.54
CA GLY A 17 3.54 -13.18 -8.44
C GLY A 17 2.88 -11.90 -7.92
N GLY A 18 3.46 -11.26 -6.89
CA GLY A 18 3.01 -9.98 -6.39
C GLY A 18 2.99 -8.90 -7.47
N PHE A 19 4.02 -8.82 -8.32
CA PHE A 19 4.06 -7.90 -9.45
C PHE A 19 2.99 -8.18 -10.50
N ILE A 20 2.74 -9.44 -10.84
CA ILE A 20 1.69 -9.78 -11.82
C ILE A 20 0.31 -9.31 -11.30
N ILE A 21 0.03 -9.56 -10.01
CA ILE A 21 -1.21 -9.09 -9.37
C ILE A 21 -1.29 -7.56 -9.39
N ALA A 22 -0.19 -6.87 -9.02
CA ALA A 22 -0.13 -5.41 -9.03
C ALA A 22 -0.35 -4.83 -10.43
N LEU A 23 0.32 -5.35 -11.47
CA LEU A 23 0.13 -4.95 -12.86
C LEU A 23 -1.32 -5.17 -13.34
N THR A 24 -1.96 -6.24 -12.88
CA THR A 24 -3.36 -6.51 -13.21
C THR A 24 -4.29 -5.48 -12.53
N MET A 25 -4.01 -5.09 -11.29
CA MET A 25 -4.73 -3.99 -10.62
C MET A 25 -4.55 -2.65 -11.35
N GLU A 26 -3.34 -2.40 -11.87
CA GLU A 26 -3.05 -1.20 -12.65
C GLU A 26 -3.79 -1.21 -13.99
N LYS A 27 -3.73 -2.30 -14.72
CA LYS A 27 -4.39 -2.46 -16.03
C LYS A 27 -5.88 -2.16 -15.99
N TRP A 28 -6.56 -2.57 -14.94
CA TRP A 28 -8.02 -2.42 -14.78
C TRP A 28 -8.42 -1.21 -13.90
N ASN A 29 -7.49 -0.31 -13.57
CA ASN A 29 -7.72 0.90 -12.76
C ASN A 29 -8.31 0.64 -11.36
N LEU A 30 -8.23 -0.58 -10.86
CA LEU A 30 -8.75 -0.94 -9.52
C LEU A 30 -8.05 -0.12 -8.42
N HIS A 31 -6.73 0.04 -8.52
CA HIS A 31 -5.91 0.84 -7.61
C HIS A 31 -6.38 2.29 -7.53
N ARG A 32 -6.73 2.92 -8.68
CA ARG A 32 -7.26 4.29 -8.75
C ARG A 32 -8.61 4.40 -8.05
N ARG A 33 -9.50 3.42 -8.28
CA ARG A 33 -10.81 3.36 -7.61
C ARG A 33 -10.67 3.23 -6.10
N ILE A 34 -9.78 2.38 -5.62
CA ILE A 34 -9.50 2.20 -4.19
C ILE A 34 -9.00 3.52 -3.60
N ALA A 35 -8.01 4.19 -4.22
CA ALA A 35 -7.48 5.46 -3.77
C ALA A 35 -8.55 6.53 -3.63
N LEU A 36 -9.35 6.75 -4.69
CA LEU A 36 -10.40 7.75 -4.69
C LEU A 36 -11.49 7.48 -3.63
N ASN A 37 -11.83 6.20 -3.40
CA ASN A 37 -12.76 5.84 -2.33
C ASN A 37 -12.19 6.15 -0.94
N ILE A 38 -10.91 5.87 -0.69
CA ILE A 38 -10.24 6.20 0.59
C ILE A 38 -10.21 7.71 0.80
N ILE A 39 -9.77 8.48 -0.20
CA ILE A 39 -9.69 9.95 -0.13
C ILE A 39 -11.09 10.53 0.16
N ASN A 40 -12.11 10.07 -0.56
CA ASN A 40 -13.48 10.53 -0.36
C ASN A 40 -14.04 10.18 1.04
N ALA A 41 -13.70 9.01 1.57
CA ALA A 41 -14.16 8.57 2.89
C ALA A 41 -13.55 9.38 4.04
N VAL A 42 -12.28 9.78 3.93
CA VAL A 42 -11.60 10.60 4.95
C VAL A 42 -12.14 12.03 4.94
N GLY A 43 -12.45 12.59 3.78
CA GLY A 43 -13.16 13.84 3.51
C GLY A 43 -12.79 15.03 4.39
N GLY A 44 -13.44 16.18 4.16
CA GLY A 44 -13.35 17.32 5.05
C GLY A 44 -12.19 18.28 4.73
N GLY A 45 -11.76 19.10 5.69
CA GLY A 45 -10.83 20.21 5.46
C GLY A 45 -9.42 19.80 4.97
N PRO A 46 -8.57 20.77 4.63
CA PRO A 46 -7.29 20.57 3.94
C PRO A 46 -6.38 19.52 4.59
N SER A 47 -6.26 19.57 5.91
CA SER A 47 -5.45 18.60 6.69
C SER A 47 -5.96 17.16 6.58
N ARG A 48 -7.30 16.97 6.49
CA ARG A 48 -7.91 15.65 6.30
C ARG A 48 -7.71 15.12 4.90
N ILE A 49 -7.75 15.99 3.91
CA ILE A 49 -7.45 15.62 2.52
C ILE A 49 -6.02 15.11 2.40
N VAL A 50 -5.05 15.82 2.99
CA VAL A 50 -3.66 15.33 3.06
C VAL A 50 -3.62 13.94 3.71
N LEU A 51 -4.36 13.73 4.83
CA LEU A 51 -4.45 12.41 5.48
C LEU A 51 -5.07 11.36 4.55
N GLY A 52 -6.14 11.69 3.83
CA GLY A 52 -6.78 10.80 2.87
C GLY A 52 -5.83 10.35 1.77
N PHE A 53 -5.05 11.28 1.19
CA PHE A 53 -4.01 10.97 0.23
C PHE A 53 -2.90 10.11 0.83
N MET A 54 -2.46 10.41 2.06
CA MET A 54 -1.45 9.62 2.76
C MET A 54 -1.91 8.19 3.02
N ILE A 55 -3.15 8.00 3.49
CA ILE A 55 -3.73 6.67 3.73
C ILE A 55 -3.89 5.90 2.41
N ALA A 56 -4.39 6.56 1.37
CA ALA A 56 -4.56 5.95 0.06
C ALA A 56 -3.20 5.52 -0.53
N ALA A 57 -2.20 6.41 -0.49
CA ALA A 57 -0.85 6.14 -0.94
C ALA A 57 -0.20 5.02 -0.13
N ALA A 58 -0.35 5.02 1.21
CA ALA A 58 0.18 3.98 2.06
C ALA A 58 -0.49 2.62 1.77
N PHE A 59 -1.82 2.58 1.69
CA PHE A 59 -2.54 1.34 1.40
C PHE A 59 -2.15 0.73 0.05
N LEU A 60 -2.08 1.54 -1.00
CA LEU A 60 -1.68 1.05 -2.33
C LEU A 60 -0.23 0.60 -2.35
N SER A 61 0.67 1.35 -1.71
CA SER A 61 2.09 1.04 -1.67
C SER A 61 2.43 -0.21 -0.84
N MET A 62 1.50 -0.73 -0.06
CA MET A 62 1.62 -2.07 0.53
C MET A 62 1.67 -3.18 -0.51
N TRP A 63 1.10 -2.97 -1.71
CA TRP A 63 0.85 -4.00 -2.72
C TRP A 63 1.49 -3.69 -4.07
N ILE A 64 1.65 -2.40 -4.36
CA ILE A 64 2.20 -1.86 -5.60
C ILE A 64 3.47 -1.09 -5.23
N SER A 65 4.44 -0.98 -6.15
CA SER A 65 5.67 -0.24 -5.85
C SER A 65 5.40 1.22 -5.46
N ASN A 66 6.24 1.76 -4.57
CA ASN A 66 6.14 3.15 -4.11
C ASN A 66 6.13 4.14 -5.29
N THR A 67 6.95 3.88 -6.30
CA THR A 67 7.05 4.72 -7.50
C THR A 67 5.76 4.70 -8.31
N ALA A 68 5.20 3.52 -8.61
CA ALA A 68 3.95 3.41 -9.35
C ALA A 68 2.81 4.09 -8.60
N THR A 69 2.72 3.88 -7.28
CA THR A 69 1.74 4.56 -6.43
C THR A 69 1.89 6.06 -6.48
N ALA A 70 3.11 6.59 -6.35
CA ALA A 70 3.36 8.03 -6.39
C ALA A 70 3.01 8.63 -7.75
N VAL A 71 3.43 8.00 -8.86
CA VAL A 71 3.13 8.45 -10.24
C VAL A 71 1.62 8.53 -10.49
N MET A 72 0.82 7.64 -9.90
CA MET A 72 -0.64 7.66 -10.01
C MET A 72 -1.28 8.71 -9.08
N MET A 73 -0.78 8.87 -7.86
CA MET A 73 -1.38 9.77 -6.86
C MET A 73 -1.07 11.26 -7.13
N VAL A 74 0.12 11.56 -7.65
CA VAL A 74 0.56 12.95 -7.89
C VAL A 74 -0.36 13.70 -8.87
N PRO A 75 -0.76 13.16 -10.04
CA PRO A 75 -1.69 13.84 -10.94
C PRO A 75 -3.04 14.18 -10.29
N ILE A 76 -3.59 13.29 -9.47
CA ILE A 76 -4.85 13.51 -8.73
C ILE A 76 -4.67 14.65 -7.72
N GLY A 77 -3.56 14.61 -6.97
CA GLY A 77 -3.20 15.68 -6.03
C GLY A 77 -2.96 17.01 -6.72
N LEU A 78 -2.27 17.01 -7.88
CA LEU A 78 -1.99 18.22 -8.65
C LEU A 78 -3.26 18.85 -9.22
N ALA A 79 -4.21 18.06 -9.72
CA ALA A 79 -5.49 18.59 -10.20
C ALA A 79 -6.25 19.34 -9.07
N MET A 80 -6.20 18.80 -7.85
CA MET A 80 -6.78 19.47 -6.67
C MET A 80 -6.01 20.75 -6.29
N VAL A 81 -4.69 20.71 -6.35
CA VAL A 81 -3.84 21.90 -6.08
C VAL A 81 -4.14 23.01 -7.05
N LEU A 82 -4.18 22.73 -8.37
CA LEU A 82 -4.46 23.72 -9.40
C LEU A 82 -5.84 24.37 -9.21
N GLN A 83 -6.87 23.60 -8.88
CA GLN A 83 -8.19 24.16 -8.58
C GLN A 83 -8.13 25.13 -7.38
N LEU A 84 -7.41 24.77 -6.32
CA LEU A 84 -7.27 25.65 -5.15
C LEU A 84 -6.42 26.89 -5.43
N GLU A 85 -5.39 26.77 -6.27
CA GLU A 85 -4.59 27.91 -6.70
C GLU A 85 -5.40 28.92 -7.52
N ASP A 86 -6.30 28.44 -8.37
CA ASP A 86 -7.22 29.29 -9.15
C ASP A 86 -8.23 30.02 -8.26
N GLU A 87 -8.67 29.38 -7.16
CA GLU A 87 -9.68 29.95 -6.27
C GLU A 87 -9.09 30.88 -5.18
N PHE A 88 -7.97 30.49 -4.56
CA PHE A 88 -7.39 31.16 -3.38
C PHE A 88 -6.04 31.85 -3.65
N GLY A 89 -5.42 31.59 -4.80
CA GLY A 89 -4.10 32.08 -5.17
C GLY A 89 -2.94 31.22 -4.66
N LYS A 90 -1.82 31.24 -5.39
CA LYS A 90 -0.64 30.41 -5.12
C LYS A 90 -0.01 30.61 -3.75
N GLU A 91 0.05 31.83 -3.26
CA GLU A 91 0.65 32.14 -1.95
C GLU A 91 -0.09 31.48 -0.79
N LYS A 92 -1.42 31.54 -0.82
CA LYS A 92 -2.25 30.94 0.24
C LYS A 92 -2.25 29.42 0.19
N THR A 93 -2.17 28.82 -1.00
CA THR A 93 -2.22 27.37 -1.19
C THR A 93 -0.87 26.68 -1.08
N HIS A 94 0.24 27.43 -1.08
CA HIS A 94 1.60 26.86 -1.05
C HIS A 94 1.82 25.81 0.05
N SER A 95 1.43 26.10 1.30
CA SER A 95 1.58 25.16 2.40
C SER A 95 0.77 23.87 2.20
N PHE A 96 -0.43 23.97 1.63
CA PHE A 96 -1.24 22.81 1.29
C PHE A 96 -0.57 21.98 0.18
N THR A 97 -0.12 22.64 -0.88
CA THR A 97 0.54 22.00 -2.03
C THR A 97 1.75 21.17 -1.59
N VAL A 98 2.67 21.80 -0.84
CA VAL A 98 3.86 21.11 -0.34
C VAL A 98 3.48 19.98 0.62
N GLY A 99 2.55 20.25 1.54
CA GLY A 99 2.06 19.25 2.48
C GLY A 99 1.42 18.04 1.82
N LEU A 100 0.65 18.25 0.74
CA LEU A 100 0.03 17.18 -0.04
C LEU A 100 1.06 16.33 -0.77
N MET A 101 2.01 16.96 -1.48
CA MET A 101 3.05 16.24 -2.23
C MET A 101 3.98 15.44 -1.30
N LEU A 102 4.41 16.02 -0.20
CA LEU A 102 5.16 15.32 0.84
C LEU A 102 4.34 14.20 1.48
N GLY A 103 3.05 14.45 1.74
CA GLY A 103 2.12 13.45 2.27
C GLY A 103 2.04 12.21 1.38
N ILE A 104 1.89 12.39 0.06
CA ILE A 104 1.90 11.28 -0.92
C ILE A 104 3.23 10.51 -0.83
N ALA A 105 4.36 11.21 -0.88
CA ALA A 105 5.69 10.59 -0.86
C ALA A 105 5.95 9.79 0.41
N TYR A 106 5.67 10.36 1.58
CA TYR A 106 5.81 9.66 2.87
C TYR A 106 4.78 8.54 3.02
N GLY A 107 3.54 8.74 2.54
CA GLY A 107 2.52 7.69 2.49
C GLY A 107 3.01 6.46 1.72
N CYS A 108 3.54 6.66 0.51
CA CYS A 108 4.13 5.57 -0.28
C CYS A 108 5.28 4.86 0.46
N SER A 109 6.22 5.61 1.02
CA SER A 109 7.38 5.04 1.69
C SER A 109 6.98 4.23 2.92
N VAL A 110 6.10 4.77 3.75
CA VAL A 110 5.60 4.12 4.97
C VAL A 110 4.77 2.89 4.62
N GLY A 111 3.87 2.99 3.64
CA GLY A 111 3.05 1.86 3.19
C GLY A 111 3.90 0.70 2.69
N GLY A 112 4.90 0.99 1.85
CA GLY A 112 5.81 -0.01 1.30
C GLY A 112 6.59 -0.81 2.35
N LEU A 113 6.85 -0.25 3.52
CA LEU A 113 7.52 -0.95 4.62
C LEU A 113 6.62 -2.00 5.30
N THR A 114 5.30 -1.86 5.22
CA THR A 114 4.37 -2.65 6.03
C THR A 114 4.11 -4.06 5.52
N THR A 115 4.41 -4.37 4.26
CA THR A 115 4.29 -5.72 3.69
C THR A 115 5.59 -6.18 3.04
N LEU A 116 5.76 -7.48 2.87
CA LEU A 116 6.95 -8.03 2.20
C LEU A 116 7.06 -7.60 0.74
N VAL A 117 5.94 -7.50 0.03
CA VAL A 117 5.91 -7.17 -1.41
C VAL A 117 5.88 -5.67 -1.70
N GLY A 118 5.59 -4.82 -0.70
CA GLY A 118 5.45 -3.38 -0.88
C GLY A 118 6.73 -2.68 -1.34
N THR A 119 7.89 -3.17 -0.91
CA THR A 119 9.17 -2.61 -1.37
C THR A 119 10.29 -3.68 -1.41
N PRO A 120 11.17 -3.67 -2.45
CA PRO A 120 12.24 -4.65 -2.61
C PRO A 120 13.18 -4.83 -1.42
N PRO A 121 13.56 -3.79 -0.65
CA PRO A 121 14.40 -3.95 0.54
C PRO A 121 13.85 -4.93 1.58
N ASN A 122 12.51 -5.05 1.74
CA ASN A 122 11.91 -5.96 2.69
C ASN A 122 12.23 -7.42 2.35
N LEU A 123 12.08 -7.79 1.07
CA LEU A 123 12.40 -9.13 0.58
C LEU A 123 13.92 -9.39 0.60
N SER A 124 14.73 -8.37 0.31
CA SER A 124 16.19 -8.47 0.43
C SER A 124 16.59 -8.74 1.88
N PHE A 125 15.97 -8.05 2.84
CA PHE A 125 16.19 -8.30 4.26
C PHE A 125 15.86 -9.75 4.64
N VAL A 126 14.68 -10.23 4.26
CA VAL A 126 14.27 -11.62 4.56
C VAL A 126 15.26 -12.62 3.97
N ARG A 127 15.69 -12.40 2.72
CA ARG A 127 16.66 -13.30 2.08
C ARG A 127 18.04 -13.27 2.75
N ILE A 128 18.53 -12.11 3.14
CA ILE A 128 19.79 -11.98 3.89
C ILE A 128 19.67 -12.66 5.25
N PHE A 129 18.53 -12.47 5.94
CA PHE A 129 18.27 -13.11 7.21
C PHE A 129 18.29 -14.65 7.11
N GLU A 130 17.65 -15.24 6.11
CA GLU A 130 17.65 -16.68 5.85
C GLU A 130 19.07 -17.22 5.59
N ILE A 131 19.91 -16.45 4.88
CA ILE A 131 21.29 -16.86 4.58
C ILE A 131 22.17 -16.81 5.82
N LEU A 132 22.01 -15.77 6.64
CA LEU A 132 22.84 -15.57 7.84
C LEU A 132 22.41 -16.45 9.02
N PHE A 133 21.12 -16.79 9.08
CA PHE A 133 20.50 -17.55 10.17
C PHE A 133 19.69 -18.73 9.64
N PRO A 134 20.32 -19.75 9.03
CA PRO A 134 19.61 -20.86 8.37
C PRO A 134 18.77 -21.73 9.32
N GLU A 135 19.09 -21.72 10.61
CA GLU A 135 18.34 -22.44 11.65
C GLU A 135 17.17 -21.61 12.23
N ALA A 136 17.07 -20.32 11.88
CA ALA A 136 15.98 -19.50 12.36
C ALA A 136 14.68 -19.77 11.57
N PRO A 137 13.51 -19.58 12.20
CA PRO A 137 12.24 -19.69 11.49
C PRO A 137 12.17 -18.70 10.32
N SER A 138 11.62 -19.14 9.20
CA SER A 138 11.37 -18.26 8.04
C SER A 138 10.35 -17.18 8.39
N ILE A 139 10.58 -15.96 7.94
CA ILE A 139 9.66 -14.84 8.14
C ILE A 139 8.54 -14.91 7.11
N ALA A 140 7.32 -15.24 7.56
CA ALA A 140 6.15 -15.30 6.71
C ALA A 140 5.51 -13.91 6.53
N PHE A 141 4.75 -13.74 5.44
CA PHE A 141 4.07 -12.49 5.10
C PHE A 141 3.20 -11.93 6.24
N GLY A 142 2.36 -12.77 6.85
CA GLY A 142 1.50 -12.36 7.96
C GLY A 142 2.27 -11.94 9.20
N GLN A 143 3.37 -12.61 9.53
CA GLN A 143 4.22 -12.26 10.67
C GLN A 143 4.91 -10.90 10.45
N TRP A 144 5.42 -10.67 9.23
CA TRP A 144 5.95 -9.36 8.86
C TRP A 144 4.90 -8.27 9.01
N LEU A 145 3.70 -8.49 8.47
CA LEU A 145 2.60 -7.53 8.55
C LEU A 145 2.25 -7.18 10.00
N VAL A 146 2.09 -8.16 10.87
CA VAL A 146 1.75 -7.94 12.29
C VAL A 146 2.81 -7.10 13.00
N MET A 147 4.08 -7.28 12.65
CA MET A 147 5.19 -6.51 13.21
C MET A 147 5.28 -5.10 12.60
N ALA A 148 5.22 -4.99 11.28
CA ALA A 148 5.53 -3.75 10.56
C ALA A 148 4.33 -2.79 10.48
N PHE A 149 3.10 -3.29 10.43
CA PHE A 149 1.90 -2.46 10.28
C PHE A 149 1.69 -1.48 11.45
N PRO A 150 1.81 -1.86 12.73
CA PRO A 150 1.71 -0.91 13.84
C PRO A 150 2.78 0.19 13.77
N ILE A 151 4.01 -0.17 13.40
CA ILE A 151 5.11 0.78 13.23
C ILE A 151 4.79 1.74 12.09
N GLY A 152 4.36 1.22 10.95
CA GLY A 152 3.94 2.03 9.81
C GLY A 152 2.79 2.97 10.14
N LEU A 153 1.80 2.51 10.89
CA LEU A 153 0.68 3.36 11.32
C LEU A 153 1.15 4.53 12.20
N ILE A 154 2.02 4.26 13.18
CA ILE A 154 2.61 5.31 14.04
C ILE A 154 3.41 6.29 13.18
N MET A 155 4.23 5.81 12.26
CA MET A 155 5.01 6.66 11.36
C MET A 155 4.10 7.52 10.45
N LEU A 156 3.02 6.95 9.91
CA LEU A 156 2.07 7.66 9.05
C LEU A 156 1.38 8.80 9.81
N VAL A 157 0.86 8.50 10.99
CA VAL A 157 0.19 9.51 11.86
C VAL A 157 1.17 10.60 12.28
N THR A 158 2.40 10.21 12.65
CA THR A 158 3.45 11.14 13.03
C THR A 158 3.82 12.05 11.86
N ALA A 159 4.06 11.48 10.66
CA ALA A 159 4.36 12.25 9.46
C ALA A 159 3.22 13.21 9.11
N TRP A 160 1.98 12.75 9.11
CA TRP A 160 0.80 13.59 8.90
C TRP A 160 0.73 14.75 9.89
N PHE A 161 0.93 14.47 11.18
CA PHE A 161 0.90 15.51 12.24
C PHE A 161 1.97 16.57 11.98
N PHE A 162 3.22 16.16 11.78
CA PHE A 162 4.31 17.11 11.52
C PHE A 162 4.08 17.90 10.24
N ILE A 163 3.72 17.25 9.13
CA ILE A 163 3.47 17.92 7.85
C ILE A 163 2.36 18.95 8.00
N THR A 164 1.20 18.58 8.58
CA THR A 164 0.01 19.44 8.51
C THR A 164 -0.16 20.38 9.71
N LYS A 165 0.48 20.10 10.85
CA LYS A 165 0.30 20.88 12.08
C LYS A 165 1.54 21.66 12.50
N VAL A 166 2.73 21.21 12.09
CA VAL A 166 4.00 21.84 12.47
C VAL A 166 4.58 22.63 11.32
N PHE A 167 4.91 21.97 10.19
CA PHE A 167 5.67 22.59 9.11
C PHE A 167 4.81 23.33 8.09
N TYR A 168 3.74 22.72 7.60
CA TYR A 168 2.91 23.26 6.51
C TYR A 168 1.48 23.45 6.98
N LYS A 169 1.28 24.39 7.91
CA LYS A 169 -0.04 24.75 8.42
C LYS A 169 -0.87 25.37 7.30
N THR A 170 -1.93 24.69 6.93
CA THR A 170 -2.87 25.22 5.94
C THR A 170 -3.79 26.24 6.56
N SER A 171 -4.04 27.34 5.86
CA SER A 171 -5.00 28.37 6.30
C SER A 171 -6.39 27.76 6.50
N LYS A 172 -7.08 28.22 7.55
CA LYS A 172 -8.47 27.83 7.84
C LYS A 172 -9.47 28.34 6.80
N GLU A 173 -9.06 29.32 6.01
CA GLU A 173 -9.89 29.93 4.96
C GLU A 173 -10.02 29.04 3.72
N ILE A 174 -9.08 28.09 3.53
CA ILE A 174 -9.12 27.17 2.40
C ILE A 174 -10.17 26.09 2.68
N THR A 175 -11.23 26.16 1.92
CA THR A 175 -12.24 25.08 1.85
C THR A 175 -11.91 24.23 0.64
N VAL A 176 -11.64 22.94 0.85
CA VAL A 176 -11.35 22.03 -0.26
C VAL A 176 -12.66 21.39 -0.70
N ASP A 177 -13.08 21.75 -1.91
CA ASP A 177 -14.21 21.07 -2.55
C ASP A 177 -13.79 19.63 -2.97
N GLN A 178 -14.56 18.66 -2.56
CA GLN A 178 -14.37 17.25 -2.97
C GLN A 178 -14.83 16.99 -4.41
N GLY A 179 -15.30 18.00 -5.11
CA GLY A 179 -15.76 17.89 -6.49
C GLY A 179 -14.71 17.37 -7.47
N VAL A 180 -13.40 17.60 -7.20
CA VAL A 180 -12.32 16.98 -7.99
C VAL A 180 -12.33 15.45 -7.82
N VAL A 181 -12.34 14.99 -6.58
CA VAL A 181 -12.33 13.54 -6.27
C VAL A 181 -13.61 12.86 -6.80
N ALA A 182 -14.75 13.55 -6.68
CA ALA A 182 -16.01 13.07 -7.22
C ALA A 182 -15.95 12.94 -8.75
N ARG A 183 -15.47 13.97 -9.44
CA ARG A 183 -15.30 13.95 -10.92
C ARG A 183 -14.36 12.86 -11.39
N GLU A 184 -13.23 12.69 -10.72
CA GLU A 184 -12.29 11.61 -11.02
C GLU A 184 -12.91 10.22 -10.80
N LYS A 185 -13.75 10.08 -9.79
CA LYS A 185 -14.51 8.86 -9.51
C LYS A 185 -15.59 8.61 -10.57
N ASP A 186 -16.30 9.65 -10.99
CA ASP A 186 -17.34 9.56 -12.02
C ASP A 186 -16.76 9.15 -13.38
N GLN A 187 -15.53 9.60 -13.71
CA GLN A 187 -14.83 9.17 -14.91
C GLN A 187 -14.51 7.67 -14.94
N LEU A 188 -14.35 7.03 -13.78
CA LEU A 188 -14.15 5.59 -13.71
C LEU A 188 -15.44 4.79 -13.99
N GLY A 189 -16.59 5.43 -13.89
CA GLY A 189 -17.89 4.79 -14.09
C GLY A 189 -18.18 3.68 -13.08
N LEU A 190 -19.09 2.78 -13.46
CA LEU A 190 -19.43 1.61 -12.65
C LEU A 190 -18.27 0.62 -12.64
N ILE A 191 -18.16 -0.15 -11.54
CA ILE A 191 -17.16 -1.21 -11.42
C ILE A 191 -17.37 -2.26 -12.51
N SER A 192 -16.33 -2.51 -13.32
CA SER A 192 -16.38 -3.47 -14.42
C SER A 192 -16.35 -4.91 -13.92
N TYR A 193 -16.67 -5.86 -14.82
CA TYR A 193 -16.56 -7.29 -14.53
C TYR A 193 -15.13 -7.68 -14.17
N GLU A 194 -14.17 -7.17 -14.92
CA GLU A 194 -12.75 -7.42 -14.74
C GLU A 194 -12.23 -6.83 -13.41
N GLU A 195 -12.62 -5.60 -13.08
CA GLU A 195 -12.27 -4.99 -11.79
C GLU A 195 -12.76 -5.84 -10.60
N ARG A 196 -13.96 -6.44 -10.70
CA ARG A 196 -14.50 -7.30 -9.63
C ARG A 196 -13.67 -8.56 -9.45
N TRP A 197 -13.28 -9.20 -10.56
CA TRP A 197 -12.45 -10.40 -10.51
C TRP A 197 -11.05 -10.08 -9.98
N VAL A 198 -10.44 -9.00 -10.45
CA VAL A 198 -9.14 -8.55 -9.93
C VAL A 198 -9.22 -8.24 -8.44
N LEU A 199 -10.28 -7.57 -7.98
CA LEU A 199 -10.51 -7.33 -6.56
C LEU A 199 -10.67 -8.63 -5.77
N ALA A 200 -11.42 -9.59 -6.29
CA ALA A 200 -11.63 -10.88 -5.63
C ALA A 200 -10.33 -11.68 -5.52
N VAL A 201 -9.54 -11.77 -6.61
CA VAL A 201 -8.23 -12.42 -6.63
C VAL A 201 -7.27 -11.73 -5.67
N PHE A 202 -7.17 -10.41 -5.74
CA PHE A 202 -6.33 -9.62 -4.83
C PHE A 202 -6.70 -9.85 -3.36
N ALA A 203 -7.98 -9.75 -3.00
CA ALA A 203 -8.44 -9.96 -1.63
C ALA A 203 -8.18 -11.40 -1.17
N ALA A 204 -8.43 -12.40 -2.02
CA ALA A 204 -8.13 -13.79 -1.72
C ALA A 204 -6.63 -14.01 -1.49
N THR A 205 -5.77 -13.45 -2.35
CA THR A 205 -4.31 -13.54 -2.20
C THR A 205 -3.85 -12.92 -0.87
N ALA A 206 -4.33 -11.71 -0.56
CA ALA A 206 -4.00 -11.03 0.68
C ALA A 206 -4.40 -11.86 1.91
N LEU A 207 -5.62 -12.43 1.91
CA LEU A 207 -6.09 -13.30 2.99
C LEU A 207 -5.27 -14.59 3.09
N LEU A 208 -4.96 -15.22 1.96
CA LEU A 208 -4.12 -16.42 1.94
C LEU A 208 -2.72 -16.15 2.49
N TRP A 209 -2.10 -15.03 2.17
CA TRP A 209 -0.80 -14.64 2.70
C TRP A 209 -0.84 -14.33 4.19
N VAL A 210 -1.79 -13.49 4.62
CA VAL A 210 -1.90 -13.05 6.01
C VAL A 210 -2.13 -14.24 6.94
N PHE A 211 -3.05 -15.12 6.59
CA PHE A 211 -3.45 -16.24 7.44
C PHE A 211 -2.78 -17.57 7.07
N ARG A 212 -1.69 -17.58 6.34
CA ARG A 212 -0.98 -18.81 5.96
C ARG A 212 -0.41 -19.54 7.18
N VAL A 213 0.31 -18.83 8.02
CA VAL A 213 0.92 -19.36 9.25
C VAL A 213 0.20 -18.82 10.49
N ASP A 214 0.46 -19.45 11.62
CA ASP A 214 -0.09 -18.98 12.90
C ASP A 214 0.35 -17.54 13.18
N LEU A 215 -0.61 -16.65 13.44
CA LEU A 215 -0.37 -15.25 13.77
C LEU A 215 -0.47 -15.03 15.27
N ASN A 216 0.64 -14.69 15.88
CA ASN A 216 0.67 -14.28 17.28
C ASN A 216 0.49 -12.76 17.36
N VAL A 217 -0.68 -12.30 17.82
CA VAL A 217 -0.98 -10.89 18.05
C VAL A 217 -0.82 -10.45 19.50
N GLY A 218 -0.10 -11.25 20.28
CA GLY A 218 0.23 -10.98 21.67
C GLY A 218 -0.83 -11.48 22.66
N LEU A 219 -2.11 -11.16 22.45
CA LEU A 219 -3.22 -11.57 23.31
C LEU A 219 -3.79 -12.95 22.94
N PHE A 220 -3.72 -13.33 21.70
CA PHE A 220 -4.20 -14.60 21.17
C PHE A 220 -3.44 -15.00 19.92
N VAL A 221 -3.52 -16.27 19.56
CA VAL A 221 -2.92 -16.83 18.34
C VAL A 221 -4.04 -17.21 17.39
N ILE A 222 -4.02 -16.64 16.18
CA ILE A 222 -4.92 -17.01 15.10
C ILE A 222 -4.27 -18.16 14.35
N PRO A 223 -4.90 -19.37 14.31
CA PRO A 223 -4.31 -20.51 13.62
C PRO A 223 -4.23 -20.30 12.12
N GLY A 224 -3.07 -20.57 11.53
CA GLY A 224 -2.86 -20.51 10.09
C GLY A 224 -3.53 -21.66 9.34
N TRP A 225 -4.04 -21.39 8.15
CA TRP A 225 -4.71 -22.42 7.35
C TRP A 225 -3.74 -23.50 6.84
N SER A 226 -2.44 -23.21 6.70
CA SER A 226 -1.47 -24.21 6.22
C SER A 226 -1.33 -25.41 7.16
N ARG A 227 -1.64 -25.26 8.44
CA ARG A 227 -1.61 -26.36 9.42
C ARG A 227 -2.60 -27.50 9.13
N PHE A 228 -3.64 -27.21 8.37
CA PHE A 228 -4.66 -28.21 8.00
C PHE A 228 -4.26 -29.04 6.77
N LEU A 229 -3.12 -28.72 6.15
CA LEU A 229 -2.63 -29.42 4.96
C LEU A 229 -1.57 -30.45 5.34
N PRO A 230 -1.57 -31.64 4.68
CA PRO A 230 -0.61 -32.70 4.95
C PRO A 230 0.84 -32.32 4.53
N PHE A 231 1.02 -31.31 3.68
CA PHE A 231 2.30 -30.90 3.09
C PHE A 231 2.65 -29.45 3.45
N GLN A 232 2.63 -29.09 4.71
CA GLN A 232 2.86 -27.72 5.20
C GLN A 232 4.15 -27.09 4.69
N GLY A 233 5.23 -27.86 4.59
CA GLY A 233 6.54 -27.38 4.11
C GLY A 233 6.66 -27.11 2.61
N MET A 234 5.66 -27.50 1.80
CA MET A 234 5.68 -27.31 0.35
C MET A 234 4.95 -26.05 -0.12
N ILE A 235 4.19 -25.40 0.78
CA ILE A 235 3.39 -24.21 0.47
C ILE A 235 3.96 -23.02 1.23
N ASP A 236 4.60 -22.15 0.47
CA ASP A 236 5.11 -20.87 0.95
C ASP A 236 4.33 -19.68 0.34
N ASP A 237 4.71 -18.45 0.69
CA ASP A 237 4.06 -17.25 0.18
C ASP A 237 4.27 -17.08 -1.34
N GLY A 238 5.40 -17.58 -1.86
CA GLY A 238 5.70 -17.60 -3.30
C GLY A 238 4.77 -18.55 -4.08
N THR A 239 4.48 -19.72 -3.52
CA THR A 239 3.53 -20.67 -4.11
C THR A 239 2.14 -20.08 -4.27
N ILE A 240 1.66 -19.36 -3.23
CA ILE A 240 0.38 -18.64 -3.26
C ILE A 240 0.44 -17.54 -4.33
N ALA A 241 1.52 -16.76 -4.34
CA ALA A 241 1.69 -15.66 -5.29
C ALA A 241 1.52 -16.10 -6.74
N ILE A 242 2.23 -17.15 -7.13
CA ILE A 242 2.17 -17.70 -8.51
C ILE A 242 0.83 -18.39 -8.79
N GLY A 243 0.26 -19.08 -7.81
CA GLY A 243 -1.04 -19.76 -8.00
C GLY A 243 -2.21 -18.79 -8.17
N MET A 244 -2.08 -17.57 -7.71
CA MET A 244 -3.10 -16.52 -7.79
C MET A 244 -2.84 -15.49 -8.89
N ALA A 245 -1.62 -15.44 -9.45
CA ALA A 245 -1.24 -14.54 -10.52
C ALA A 245 -1.63 -15.08 -11.90
#